data_5dbb881960ac93dde4eba98adbffa0bb
#
_entry.id   5dbb881960ac93dde4eba98adbffa0bb
#
_cell.length_a   1.000
_cell.length_b   1.000
_cell.length_c   1.000
_cell.angle_alpha   90.00
_cell.angle_beta   90.00
_cell.angle_gamma   90.00
#
_symmetry.space_group_name_H-M   'P 1'
#
loop_
_entity.id
_entity.type
_entity.pdbx_description
1 polymer ?
#
loop_
_entity_poly.entity_id
_entity_poly.type
_entity_poly.pdbx_seq_one_letter_code
_entity_poly.pdbx_strand_id
1 'polypeptide(L)'
;MLPRKEYIILQKTDAYSDRVLKLYQFLTKEKHETIISKQILRSGTSIGANTVESRNAQGSKDFINKLSIALKEADETEYWLKKLFQGGYIDLKGYESMHRDNDEIVSILTKIIKTMKQKTTP
;
A
#
# COMPACT_ATOMS: atom_id res chain seq x y z
N MET A 1 7.94 -10.50 19.62
CA MET A 1 8.63 -9.48 18.80
C MET A 1 8.54 -9.83 17.32
N LEU A 2 8.19 -8.85 16.49
CA LEU A 2 8.14 -9.06 15.04
C LEU A 2 9.55 -9.13 14.47
N PRO A 3 9.80 -10.01 13.48
CA PRO A 3 11.04 -9.96 12.71
C PRO A 3 11.26 -8.56 12.12
N ARG A 4 12.52 -8.20 11.94
CA ARG A 4 12.90 -6.85 11.48
C ARG A 4 12.20 -6.42 10.19
N LYS A 5 12.07 -7.33 9.21
CA LYS A 5 11.41 -7.02 7.92
C LYS A 5 9.95 -6.66 8.09
N GLU A 6 9.24 -7.35 8.97
CA GLU A 6 7.83 -7.09 9.24
C GLU A 6 7.65 -5.78 9.99
N TYR A 7 8.59 -5.44 10.87
CA TYR A 7 8.59 -4.15 11.54
C TYR A 7 8.77 -3.00 10.55
N ILE A 8 9.69 -3.16 9.61
CA ILE A 8 9.94 -2.14 8.59
C ILE A 8 8.70 -1.92 7.71
N ILE A 9 8.03 -3.00 7.31
CA ILE A 9 6.83 -2.87 6.46
C ILE A 9 5.69 -2.15 7.18
N LEU A 10 5.55 -2.36 8.50
CA LEU A 10 4.57 -1.63 9.29
C LEU A 10 4.84 -0.12 9.24
N GLN A 11 6.09 0.29 9.41
CA GLN A 11 6.45 1.70 9.36
C GLN A 11 6.24 2.30 7.97
N LYS A 12 6.63 1.58 6.93
CA LYS A 12 6.52 2.08 5.55
C LYS A 12 5.08 2.19 5.09
N THR A 13 4.25 1.23 5.42
CA THR A 13 2.84 1.27 5.02
C THR A 13 2.08 2.33 5.80
N ASP A 14 2.44 2.57 7.06
CA ASP A 14 1.84 3.65 7.86
C ASP A 14 2.22 5.02 7.28
N ALA A 15 3.50 5.22 6.99
CA ALA A 15 3.96 6.46 6.38
C ALA A 15 3.30 6.70 5.01
N TYR A 16 3.11 5.64 4.24
CA TYR A 16 2.45 5.73 2.94
C TYR A 16 0.96 6.09 3.09
N SER A 17 0.29 5.54 4.10
CA SER A 17 -1.09 5.92 4.42
C SER A 17 -1.20 7.42 4.66
N ASP A 18 -0.25 8.00 5.39
CA ASP A 18 -0.22 9.44 5.64
C ASP A 18 -0.04 10.23 4.35
N ARG A 19 0.82 9.76 3.45
CA ARG A 19 1.01 10.42 2.15
C ARG A 19 -0.24 10.34 1.29
N VAL A 20 -0.91 9.19 1.30
CA VAL A 20 -2.17 9.00 0.56
C VAL A 20 -3.26 9.93 1.10
N LEU A 21 -3.33 10.07 2.43
CA LEU A 21 -4.29 10.98 3.05
C LEU A 21 -4.04 12.43 2.61
N LYS A 22 -2.78 12.87 2.58
CA LYS A 22 -2.42 14.20 2.11
C LYS A 22 -2.76 14.39 0.63
N LEU A 23 -2.52 13.37 -0.17
CA LEU A 23 -2.89 13.40 -1.59
C LEU A 23 -4.41 13.54 -1.74
N TYR A 24 -5.17 12.79 -0.96
CA TYR A 24 -6.63 12.90 -0.95
C TYR A 24 -7.08 14.33 -0.65
N GLN A 25 -6.50 14.95 0.39
CA GLN A 25 -6.82 16.33 0.76
C GLN A 25 -6.49 17.30 -0.36
N PHE A 26 -5.36 17.15 -1.01
CA PHE A 26 -4.96 17.97 -2.15
C PHE A 26 -5.94 17.81 -3.31
N LEU A 27 -6.27 16.58 -3.66
CA LEU A 27 -7.17 16.29 -4.78
C LEU A 27 -8.57 16.88 -4.56
N THR A 28 -9.11 16.75 -3.36
CA THR A 28 -10.46 17.23 -3.07
C THR A 28 -10.50 18.75 -2.92
N LYS A 29 -9.53 19.34 -2.26
CA LYS A 29 -9.54 20.78 -1.96
C LYS A 29 -9.01 21.63 -3.12
N GLU A 30 -7.91 21.22 -3.73
CA GLU A 30 -7.27 22.03 -4.78
C GLU A 30 -7.72 21.64 -6.18
N LYS A 31 -7.95 20.38 -6.44
CA LYS A 31 -8.29 19.89 -7.77
C LYS A 31 -9.78 19.60 -7.95
N HIS A 32 -10.52 19.61 -6.87
CA HIS A 32 -11.97 19.29 -6.87
C HIS A 32 -12.26 17.91 -7.50
N GLU A 33 -11.32 17.00 -7.33
CA GLU A 33 -11.46 15.62 -7.79
C GLU A 33 -12.00 14.78 -6.63
N THR A 34 -13.18 14.20 -6.77
CA THR A 34 -13.89 13.54 -5.67
C THR A 34 -14.18 12.06 -5.93
N ILE A 35 -13.85 11.54 -7.11
CA ILE A 35 -14.14 10.15 -7.48
C ILE A 35 -12.92 9.26 -7.32
N ILE A 36 -11.86 9.57 -8.06
CA ILE A 36 -10.61 8.80 -7.99
C ILE A 36 -9.94 8.99 -6.63
N SER A 37 -10.06 10.20 -6.06
CA SER A 37 -9.51 10.50 -4.74
C SER A 37 -10.03 9.55 -3.66
N LYS A 38 -11.31 9.21 -3.70
CA LYS A 38 -11.91 8.26 -2.74
C LYS A 38 -11.37 6.85 -2.95
N GLN A 39 -11.17 6.46 -4.19
CA GLN A 39 -10.65 5.12 -4.50
C GLN A 39 -9.20 4.97 -4.03
N ILE A 40 -8.36 5.97 -4.27
CA ILE A 40 -6.98 5.89 -3.85
C ILE A 40 -6.84 6.00 -2.33
N LEU A 41 -7.70 6.78 -1.68
CA LEU A 41 -7.73 6.84 -0.22
C LEU A 41 -8.03 5.46 0.35
N ARG A 42 -9.06 4.80 -0.16
CA ARG A 42 -9.44 3.45 0.28
C ARG A 42 -8.33 2.44 0.05
N SER A 43 -7.85 2.32 -1.20
CA SER A 43 -6.83 1.32 -1.52
C SER A 43 -5.50 1.61 -0.83
N GLY A 44 -5.08 2.87 -0.86
CA GLY A 44 -3.78 3.27 -0.30
C GLY A 44 -3.68 3.09 1.21
N THR A 45 -4.77 3.33 1.95
CA THR A 45 -4.79 3.13 3.39
C THR A 45 -5.05 1.67 3.76
N SER A 46 -5.69 0.90 2.87
CA SER A 46 -5.92 -0.53 3.09
C SER A 46 -4.62 -1.34 3.08
N ILE A 47 -3.58 -0.85 2.43
CA ILE A 47 -2.26 -1.50 2.46
C ILE A 47 -1.78 -1.61 3.91
N GLY A 48 -1.75 -0.48 4.62
CA GLY A 48 -1.31 -0.45 6.01
C GLY A 48 -2.28 -1.15 6.94
N ALA A 49 -3.59 -1.00 6.71
CA ALA A 49 -4.58 -1.64 7.57
C ALA A 49 -4.43 -3.16 7.56
N ASN A 50 -4.25 -3.77 6.39
CA ASN A 50 -4.06 -5.21 6.29
C ASN A 50 -2.70 -5.65 6.84
N THR A 51 -1.67 -4.83 6.68
CA THR A 51 -0.36 -5.11 7.24
C THR A 51 -0.43 -5.12 8.78
N VAL A 52 -1.14 -4.16 9.37
CA VAL A 52 -1.37 -4.14 10.83
C VAL A 52 -2.14 -5.39 11.27
N GLU A 53 -3.19 -5.78 10.56
CA GLU A 53 -3.97 -6.97 10.89
C GLU A 53 -3.14 -8.25 10.81
N SER A 54 -2.13 -8.31 9.96
CA SER A 54 -1.27 -9.48 9.86
C SER A 54 -0.53 -9.79 11.17
N ARG A 55 -0.32 -8.77 12.02
CA ARG A 55 0.31 -8.95 13.33
C ARG A 55 -0.51 -9.83 14.26
N ASN A 56 -1.82 -9.84 14.08
CA ASN A 56 -2.74 -10.59 14.90
C ASN A 56 -3.24 -11.85 14.19
N ALA A 57 -2.52 -12.28 13.15
CA ALA A 57 -2.90 -13.43 12.35
C ALA A 57 -2.89 -14.71 13.18
N GLN A 58 -3.84 -15.58 12.87
CA GLN A 58 -4.00 -16.87 13.55
C GLN A 58 -3.29 -17.97 12.76
N GLY A 59 -1.96 -17.86 12.69
CA GLY A 59 -1.12 -18.81 11.99
C GLY A 59 -0.60 -18.27 10.67
N SER A 60 0.25 -19.06 10.02
CA SER A 60 0.97 -18.66 8.82
C SER A 60 0.05 -18.41 7.64
N LYS A 61 -1.00 -19.20 7.49
CA LYS A 61 -1.93 -19.06 6.37
C LYS A 61 -2.68 -17.73 6.44
N ASP A 62 -3.17 -17.37 7.61
CA ASP A 62 -3.87 -16.10 7.81
C ASP A 62 -2.91 -14.91 7.63
N PHE A 63 -1.69 -15.05 8.14
CA PHE A 63 -0.64 -14.04 7.96
C PHE A 63 -0.37 -13.77 6.48
N ILE A 64 -0.15 -14.83 5.70
CA ILE A 64 0.07 -14.73 4.25
C ILE A 64 -1.14 -14.10 3.57
N ASN A 65 -2.34 -14.50 3.98
CA ASN A 65 -3.58 -13.97 3.40
C ASN A 65 -3.68 -12.45 3.61
N LYS A 66 -3.42 -11.97 4.82
CA LYS A 66 -3.49 -10.53 5.12
C LYS A 66 -2.48 -9.73 4.30
N LEU A 67 -1.25 -10.22 4.20
CA LEU A 67 -0.22 -9.55 3.40
C LEU A 67 -0.52 -9.63 1.91
N SER A 68 -1.15 -10.71 1.44
CA SER A 68 -1.57 -10.83 0.04
C SER A 68 -2.66 -9.82 -0.31
N ILE A 69 -3.58 -9.56 0.62
CA ILE A 69 -4.60 -8.52 0.44
C ILE A 69 -3.91 -7.15 0.38
N ALA A 70 -2.95 -6.88 1.27
CA ALA A 70 -2.18 -5.63 1.24
C ALA A 70 -1.49 -5.45 -0.11
N LEU A 71 -0.92 -6.51 -0.67
CA LEU A 71 -0.25 -6.47 -1.98
C LEU A 71 -1.24 -6.12 -3.10
N LYS A 72 -2.42 -6.72 -3.09
CA LYS A 72 -3.48 -6.39 -4.06
C LYS A 72 -3.89 -4.92 -3.96
N GLU A 73 -4.01 -4.41 -2.75
CA GLU A 73 -4.37 -3.01 -2.54
C GLU A 73 -3.27 -2.06 -3.04
N ALA A 74 -2.00 -2.47 -2.91
CA ALA A 74 -0.89 -1.69 -3.46
C ALA A 74 -0.96 -1.66 -4.99
N ASP A 75 -1.30 -2.77 -5.63
CA ASP A 75 -1.48 -2.82 -7.09
C ASP A 75 -2.63 -1.91 -7.52
N GLU A 76 -3.74 -1.93 -6.80
CA GLU A 76 -4.87 -1.04 -7.10
C GLU A 76 -4.48 0.43 -6.92
N THR A 77 -3.70 0.74 -5.90
CA THR A 77 -3.22 2.10 -5.65
C THR A 77 -2.38 2.60 -6.82
N GLU A 78 -1.53 1.74 -7.38
CA GLU A 78 -0.74 2.08 -8.56
C GLU A 78 -1.64 2.42 -9.76
N TYR A 79 -2.70 1.65 -9.94
CA TYR A 79 -3.67 1.92 -11.01
C TYR A 79 -4.27 3.33 -10.88
N TRP A 80 -4.70 3.70 -9.68
CA TRP A 80 -5.28 5.04 -9.46
C TRP A 80 -4.26 6.15 -9.61
N LEU A 81 -3.01 5.93 -9.19
CA LEU A 81 -1.93 6.90 -9.38
C LEU A 81 -1.73 7.21 -10.86
N LYS A 82 -1.71 6.17 -11.70
CA LYS A 82 -1.59 6.33 -13.15
C LYS A 82 -2.75 7.12 -13.73
N LYS A 83 -3.97 6.84 -13.28
CA LYS A 83 -5.16 7.58 -13.74
C LYS A 83 -5.11 9.04 -13.34
N LEU A 84 -4.66 9.33 -12.13
CA LEU A 84 -4.51 10.71 -11.66
C LEU A 84 -3.46 11.47 -12.48
N PHE A 85 -2.36 10.81 -12.80
CA PHE A 85 -1.31 11.42 -13.63
C PHE A 85 -1.81 11.62 -15.06
N GLN A 86 -2.41 10.61 -15.68
CA GLN A 86 -2.94 10.69 -17.04
C GLN A 86 -4.04 11.76 -17.16
N GLY A 87 -4.83 11.92 -16.11
CA GLY A 87 -5.89 12.93 -16.09
C GLY A 87 -5.41 14.33 -15.76
N GLY A 88 -4.12 14.52 -15.48
CA GLY A 88 -3.56 15.83 -15.20
C GLY A 88 -3.79 16.32 -13.78
N TYR A 89 -4.23 15.46 -12.86
CA TYR A 89 -4.49 15.85 -11.47
C TYR A 89 -3.24 15.89 -10.61
N ILE A 90 -2.20 15.14 -10.99
CA ILE A 90 -0.87 15.18 -10.35
C ILE A 90 0.18 15.29 -11.46
N ASP A 91 1.30 15.93 -11.14
CA ASP A 91 2.38 16.08 -12.11
C ASP A 91 3.28 14.83 -12.10
N LEU A 92 4.24 14.78 -13.05
CA LEU A 92 5.14 13.64 -13.17
C LEU A 92 5.97 13.44 -11.90
N LYS A 93 6.44 14.51 -11.30
CA LYS A 93 7.26 14.43 -10.08
C LYS A 93 6.46 13.83 -8.92
N GLY A 94 5.21 14.27 -8.76
CA GLY A 94 4.31 13.73 -7.74
C GLY A 94 3.99 12.26 -7.98
N TYR A 95 3.69 11.92 -9.23
CA TYR A 95 3.44 10.53 -9.60
C TYR A 95 4.64 9.63 -9.29
N GLU A 96 5.83 10.04 -9.75
CA GLU A 96 7.04 9.24 -9.55
C GLU A 96 7.37 9.04 -8.07
N SER A 97 7.17 10.08 -7.25
CA SER A 97 7.42 9.99 -5.82
C SER A 97 6.50 8.98 -5.14
N MET A 98 5.20 9.06 -5.43
CA MET A 98 4.22 8.13 -4.87
C MET A 98 4.41 6.70 -5.40
N HIS A 99 4.72 6.59 -6.69
CA HIS A 99 5.00 5.31 -7.33
C HIS A 99 6.21 4.62 -6.69
N ARG A 100 7.27 5.35 -6.43
CA ARG A 100 8.50 4.80 -5.86
C ARG A 100 8.26 4.19 -4.49
N ASP A 101 7.52 4.89 -3.63
CA ASP A 101 7.19 4.37 -2.30
C ASP A 101 6.30 3.15 -2.39
N ASN A 102 5.32 3.17 -3.29
CA ASN A 102 4.43 2.02 -3.49
C ASN A 102 5.21 0.80 -4.00
N ASP A 103 6.10 1.01 -4.95
CA ASP A 103 6.93 -0.05 -5.52
C ASP A 103 7.82 -0.70 -4.47
N GLU A 104 8.39 0.10 -3.58
CA GLU A 104 9.19 -0.41 -2.46
C GLU A 104 8.34 -1.28 -1.53
N ILE A 105 7.14 -0.84 -1.21
CA ILE A 105 6.20 -1.61 -0.39
C ILE A 105 5.87 -2.94 -1.07
N VAL A 106 5.55 -2.92 -2.37
CA VAL A 106 5.26 -4.13 -3.15
C VAL A 106 6.44 -5.10 -3.08
N SER A 107 7.66 -4.59 -3.24
CA SER A 107 8.87 -5.42 -3.18
C SER A 107 9.02 -6.10 -1.82
N ILE A 108 8.84 -5.36 -0.73
CA ILE A 108 8.98 -5.90 0.62
C ILE A 108 7.89 -6.94 0.91
N LEU A 109 6.63 -6.61 0.61
CA LEU A 109 5.51 -7.53 0.82
C LEU A 109 5.71 -8.84 0.04
N THR A 110 6.14 -8.74 -1.20
CA THR A 110 6.39 -9.90 -2.05
C THR A 110 7.44 -10.82 -1.44
N LYS A 111 8.52 -10.23 -0.93
CA LYS A 111 9.60 -11.00 -0.30
C LYS A 111 9.14 -11.70 0.98
N ILE A 112 8.36 -11.01 1.82
CA ILE A 112 7.84 -11.59 3.06
C ILE A 112 6.91 -12.75 2.74
N ILE A 113 5.98 -12.57 1.80
CA ILE A 113 5.03 -13.60 1.39
C ILE A 113 5.77 -14.82 0.85
N LYS A 114 6.74 -14.61 -0.03
CA LYS A 114 7.53 -15.69 -0.61
C LYS A 114 8.28 -16.47 0.47
N THR A 115 8.91 -15.78 1.41
CA THR A 115 9.64 -16.41 2.51
C THR A 115 8.70 -17.24 3.38
N MET A 116 7.54 -16.70 3.71
CA MET A 116 6.57 -17.41 4.55
C MET A 116 6.01 -18.64 3.85
N LYS A 117 5.73 -18.56 2.56
CA LYS A 117 5.27 -19.71 1.78
C LYS A 117 6.31 -20.83 1.75
N GLN A 118 7.58 -20.50 1.62
CA GLN A 118 8.66 -21.48 1.63
C GLN A 118 8.76 -22.17 2.99
N LYS A 119 8.57 -21.44 4.07
CA LYS A 119 8.63 -22.00 5.43
C LYS A 119 7.47 -22.95 5.74
N THR A 120 6.32 -22.73 5.11
CA THR A 120 5.10 -23.52 5.37
C THR A 120 4.92 -24.67 4.41
N THR A 121 5.77 -24.79 3.38
CA THR A 121 5.74 -25.92 2.43
C THR A 121 6.57 -27.06 2.99
N PRO A 122 6.03 -28.30 3.06
CA PRO A 122 6.78 -29.46 3.55
C PRO A 122 8.01 -29.76 2.70
#